data_49e9ac0c122f328e6c8646ee3a1c8d10
#
_entry.id   49e9ac0c122f328e6c8646ee3a1c8d10
#
_cell.length_a   1.000
_cell.length_b   1.000
_cell.length_c   1.000
_cell.angle_alpha   90.00
_cell.angle_beta   90.00
_cell.angle_gamma   90.00
#
_symmetry.space_group_name_H-M   'P 1'
#
loop_
_entity.id
_entity.type
_entity.pdbx_description
1 polymer ?
#
loop_
_entity_poly.entity_id
_entity_poly.type
_entity_poly.pdbx_seq_one_letter_code
_entity_poly.pdbx_strand_id
1 'polypeptide(L)'
;MDFSRNPYYTQDFDFYDQSLLNDVERGDPKSQEFFRLLSLCHTVMSQVKNGSLEYQAQSPDEDALVSAARNFGFVFKERTPRSITIAFNGQEEIYELLCILDFNNVRKRMSVILRRNGKIRLYCKGADTVILERLAPGDDEMKAATQEHLDKFATEGLRTLLCGIKDLTEDTFQTWKTAHHEAAIALDDREEKLDYVYNEIEKNLHLVGATAIEDKLQDGVPQTIQNILTAGIKLWVLTGDKQETAINIGYSSNILTDELYKDEPFIVDGDTHANVQQQLTEIKQTMQGVLDNNPNKDAKTRSHNHEDLSMSTFSDASSLDDKEHPYGGHTNGIFKSEKIIESERDKDPYKHGPSRGNGTTVFEKDIHQSPISSPTSPFSIGGEDFALVVNGHSLVHALTPELELLFLSVAENCGSVICCRVTPLQKAMVVELVKKYKKAVTLSIGDGANDVSMIKTAHIGIGISGQEGMQAVLASDYSISQFRFLERLLLVHGRWSYYRMCKFLRYFFYKNFAFTLCHLWYAFFCGFSATTLFEDRFIAVYNLFYTSQPVLALGIFDQDVNDKLSVKFPKLYTPGLTSSLFNKQEFFRSALQGFVTSCVLFFMNYGKLEKGFHTIVNIIDL
;
A
#
# COMPACT_ATOMS: atom_id res chain seq x y z
N MET A 1 27.39 -14.28 -17.00
CA MET A 1 27.62 -14.71 -18.40
C MET A 1 27.86 -13.51 -19.27
N ASP A 2 28.55 -13.67 -20.42
CA ASP A 2 28.84 -12.55 -21.32
C ASP A 2 27.87 -12.58 -22.51
N PHE A 3 26.95 -11.62 -22.52
CA PHE A 3 26.00 -11.37 -23.61
C PHE A 3 26.46 -10.23 -24.55
N SER A 4 27.68 -9.73 -24.39
CA SER A 4 28.21 -8.56 -25.15
C SER A 4 28.26 -8.75 -26.68
N ARG A 5 28.15 -9.98 -27.14
CA ARG A 5 28.02 -10.31 -28.58
C ARG A 5 26.71 -9.83 -29.19
N ASN A 6 25.69 -9.67 -28.37
CA ASN A 6 24.38 -9.13 -28.77
C ASN A 6 24.40 -7.60 -28.62
N PRO A 7 24.30 -6.81 -29.69
CA PRO A 7 24.31 -5.35 -29.61
C PRO A 7 23.13 -4.75 -28.84
N TYR A 8 22.12 -5.56 -28.53
CA TYR A 8 20.91 -5.16 -27.79
C TYR A 8 20.84 -5.69 -26.36
N TYR A 9 21.95 -6.27 -25.84
CA TYR A 9 21.96 -6.80 -24.48
C TYR A 9 21.83 -5.70 -23.42
N THR A 10 21.33 -6.06 -22.24
CA THR A 10 21.24 -5.18 -21.06
C THR A 10 22.42 -5.48 -20.12
N GLN A 11 23.13 -4.45 -19.63
CA GLN A 11 24.32 -4.64 -18.79
C GLN A 11 24.02 -5.29 -17.44
N ASP A 12 22.78 -5.13 -16.93
CA ASP A 12 22.36 -5.63 -15.62
C ASP A 12 21.61 -6.98 -15.71
N PHE A 13 21.72 -7.69 -16.85
CA PHE A 13 21.10 -9.00 -17.03
C PHE A 13 22.01 -10.12 -16.51
N ASP A 14 21.62 -10.73 -15.40
CA ASP A 14 22.30 -11.87 -14.81
C ASP A 14 21.64 -13.19 -15.20
N PHE A 15 22.45 -14.12 -15.72
CA PHE A 15 22.02 -15.46 -16.06
C PHE A 15 23.16 -16.46 -15.85
N TYR A 16 22.84 -17.65 -15.31
CA TYR A 16 23.85 -18.59 -14.81
C TYR A 16 23.91 -19.93 -15.54
N ASP A 17 22.91 -20.28 -16.38
CA ASP A 17 22.87 -21.55 -17.08
C ASP A 17 23.55 -21.47 -18.45
N GLN A 18 24.81 -21.94 -18.51
CA GLN A 18 25.60 -22.00 -19.74
C GLN A 18 25.07 -23.05 -20.72
N SER A 19 24.38 -24.10 -20.25
CA SER A 19 23.87 -25.15 -21.11
C SER A 19 22.77 -24.63 -22.02
N LEU A 20 21.83 -23.87 -21.47
CA LEU A 20 20.73 -23.26 -22.21
C LEU A 20 21.25 -22.24 -23.25
N LEU A 21 22.25 -21.43 -22.88
CA LEU A 21 22.86 -20.50 -23.82
C LEU A 21 23.52 -21.25 -25.00
N ASN A 22 24.26 -22.31 -24.70
CA ASN A 22 24.90 -23.11 -25.72
C ASN A 22 23.87 -23.82 -26.63
N ASP A 23 22.74 -24.25 -26.09
CA ASP A 23 21.69 -24.93 -26.87
C ASP A 23 21.01 -23.91 -27.83
N VAL A 24 20.76 -22.69 -27.36
CA VAL A 24 20.23 -21.61 -28.23
C VAL A 24 21.23 -21.27 -29.35
N GLU A 25 22.54 -21.17 -29.04
CA GLU A 25 23.59 -20.88 -30.03
C GLU A 25 23.78 -22.04 -31.02
N ARG A 26 23.66 -23.29 -30.58
CA ARG A 26 23.73 -24.47 -31.45
C ARG A 26 22.50 -24.66 -32.33
N GLY A 27 21.43 -23.90 -32.07
CA GLY A 27 20.21 -23.95 -32.85
C GLY A 27 19.22 -25.03 -32.42
N ASP A 28 19.21 -25.40 -31.11
CA ASP A 28 18.19 -26.34 -30.61
C ASP A 28 16.78 -25.78 -30.86
N PRO A 29 15.92 -26.50 -31.59
CA PRO A 29 14.63 -25.99 -32.01
C PRO A 29 13.69 -25.67 -30.82
N LYS A 30 13.76 -26.44 -29.73
CA LYS A 30 12.89 -26.23 -28.57
C LYS A 30 13.30 -24.99 -27.81
N SER A 31 14.58 -24.81 -27.52
CA SER A 31 15.12 -23.64 -26.84
C SER A 31 14.89 -22.37 -27.65
N GLN A 32 15.10 -22.40 -28.98
CA GLN A 32 14.82 -21.26 -29.83
C GLN A 32 13.32 -20.92 -29.91
N GLU A 33 12.44 -21.92 -29.93
CA GLU A 33 11.00 -21.71 -29.96
C GLU A 33 10.48 -21.09 -28.65
N PHE A 34 11.09 -21.45 -27.53
CA PHE A 34 10.78 -20.86 -26.23
C PHE A 34 11.06 -19.34 -26.21
N PHE A 35 12.26 -18.92 -26.59
CA PHE A 35 12.59 -17.49 -26.62
C PHE A 35 11.85 -16.74 -27.73
N ARG A 36 11.53 -17.41 -28.84
CA ARG A 36 10.68 -16.85 -29.89
C ARG A 36 9.26 -16.58 -29.38
N LEU A 37 8.70 -17.51 -28.59
CA LEU A 37 7.40 -17.31 -27.94
C LEU A 37 7.45 -16.08 -27.03
N LEU A 38 8.47 -15.94 -26.18
CA LEU A 38 8.61 -14.80 -25.28
C LEU A 38 8.73 -13.46 -26.01
N SER A 39 9.37 -13.45 -27.19
CA SER A 39 9.53 -12.25 -28.02
C SER A 39 8.32 -11.91 -28.89
N LEU A 40 7.32 -12.80 -28.98
CA LEU A 40 6.13 -12.64 -29.84
C LEU A 40 4.82 -12.52 -29.02
N CYS A 41 4.71 -13.26 -27.90
CA CYS A 41 3.49 -13.33 -27.10
C CYS A 41 3.51 -12.30 -25.96
N HIS A 42 3.27 -11.03 -26.27
CA HIS A 42 3.27 -9.92 -25.31
C HIS A 42 2.51 -8.69 -25.84
N THR A 43 2.26 -7.69 -24.98
CA THR A 43 1.67 -6.40 -25.35
C THR A 43 2.68 -5.24 -25.32
N VAL A 44 3.94 -5.52 -25.06
CA VAL A 44 5.03 -4.53 -24.97
C VAL A 44 5.13 -3.71 -26.25
N MET A 45 5.39 -2.42 -26.12
CA MET A 45 5.70 -1.49 -27.21
C MET A 45 7.19 -1.17 -27.24
N SER A 46 7.74 -1.05 -28.42
CA SER A 46 9.14 -0.67 -28.62
C SER A 46 9.26 0.81 -29.01
N GLN A 47 10.26 1.48 -28.48
CA GLN A 47 10.61 2.86 -28.83
C GLN A 47 12.11 2.98 -28.98
N VAL A 48 12.57 3.68 -30.03
CA VAL A 48 13.98 4.03 -30.17
C VAL A 48 14.21 5.40 -29.55
N LYS A 49 15.00 5.45 -28.47
CA LYS A 49 15.36 6.67 -27.77
C LYS A 49 16.88 6.80 -27.71
N ASN A 50 17.40 7.92 -28.16
CA ASN A 50 18.84 8.16 -28.21
C ASN A 50 19.67 7.07 -28.95
N GLY A 51 19.06 6.37 -29.91
CA GLY A 51 19.72 5.29 -30.65
C GLY A 51 19.68 3.92 -29.95
N SER A 52 19.14 3.81 -28.74
CA SER A 52 18.90 2.54 -28.04
C SER A 52 17.43 2.12 -28.14
N LEU A 53 17.20 0.81 -28.18
CA LEU A 53 15.88 0.21 -28.19
C LEU A 53 15.40 0.06 -26.75
N GLU A 54 14.36 0.82 -26.38
CA GLU A 54 13.69 0.75 -25.09
C GLU A 54 12.32 0.08 -25.25
N TYR A 55 11.92 -0.69 -24.24
CA TYR A 55 10.61 -1.33 -24.17
C TYR A 55 9.70 -0.58 -23.19
N GLN A 56 8.44 -0.45 -23.55
CA GLN A 56 7.38 0.05 -22.68
C GLN A 56 6.34 -1.05 -22.51
N ALA A 57 6.27 -1.61 -21.32
CA ALA A 57 5.31 -2.66 -20.96
C ALA A 57 4.24 -2.12 -20.03
N GLN A 58 3.06 -2.75 -20.05
CA GLN A 58 2.01 -2.48 -19.08
C GLN A 58 2.26 -3.25 -17.76
N SER A 59 3.02 -4.34 -17.82
CA SER A 59 3.39 -5.17 -16.69
C SER A 59 4.91 -5.34 -16.63
N PRO A 60 5.53 -5.23 -15.45
CA PRO A 60 6.96 -5.53 -15.24
C PRO A 60 7.33 -6.96 -15.65
N ASP A 61 6.42 -7.92 -15.43
CA ASP A 61 6.61 -9.32 -15.85
C ASP A 61 6.77 -9.44 -17.37
N GLU A 62 5.96 -8.71 -18.15
CA GLU A 62 6.10 -8.72 -19.62
C GLU A 62 7.42 -8.09 -20.07
N ASP A 63 7.84 -6.98 -19.45
CA ASP A 63 9.13 -6.37 -19.76
C ASP A 63 10.28 -7.32 -19.45
N ALA A 64 10.26 -7.97 -18.28
CA ALA A 64 11.28 -8.94 -17.88
C ALA A 64 11.40 -10.10 -18.90
N LEU A 65 10.27 -10.67 -19.34
CA LEU A 65 10.26 -11.79 -20.28
C LEU A 65 10.75 -11.41 -21.68
N VAL A 66 10.29 -10.26 -22.21
CA VAL A 66 10.72 -9.77 -23.52
C VAL A 66 12.18 -9.33 -23.50
N SER A 67 12.62 -8.71 -22.40
CA SER A 67 14.03 -8.32 -22.19
C SER A 67 14.92 -9.55 -22.04
N ALA A 68 14.47 -10.62 -21.38
CA ALA A 68 15.20 -11.88 -21.34
C ALA A 68 15.38 -12.46 -22.76
N ALA A 69 14.31 -12.55 -23.54
CA ALA A 69 14.39 -12.99 -24.95
C ALA A 69 15.36 -12.14 -25.78
N ARG A 70 15.34 -10.82 -25.59
CA ARG A 70 16.27 -9.87 -26.23
C ARG A 70 17.73 -10.19 -25.90
N ASN A 71 18.05 -10.51 -24.65
CA ASN A 71 19.41 -10.84 -24.24
C ASN A 71 19.90 -12.14 -24.89
N PHE A 72 19.03 -13.14 -25.09
CA PHE A 72 19.32 -14.36 -25.85
C PHE A 72 19.30 -14.18 -27.37
N GLY A 73 19.18 -12.95 -27.86
CA GLY A 73 19.28 -12.62 -29.30
C GLY A 73 17.95 -12.58 -30.05
N PHE A 74 16.80 -12.81 -29.38
CA PHE A 74 15.46 -12.70 -29.94
C PHE A 74 14.90 -11.30 -29.65
N VAL A 75 15.23 -10.35 -30.52
CA VAL A 75 14.97 -8.92 -30.29
C VAL A 75 13.63 -8.52 -30.90
N PHE A 76 12.65 -8.16 -30.07
CA PHE A 76 11.43 -7.53 -30.56
C PHE A 76 11.73 -6.12 -31.07
N LYS A 77 11.42 -5.86 -32.36
CA LYS A 77 11.72 -4.59 -33.03
C LYS A 77 10.51 -3.66 -33.07
N GLU A 78 9.40 -4.16 -33.57
CA GLU A 78 8.19 -3.36 -33.73
C GLU A 78 6.95 -4.24 -33.86
N ARG A 79 5.83 -3.65 -33.54
CA ARG A 79 4.50 -4.22 -33.78
C ARG A 79 3.63 -3.20 -34.51
N THR A 80 3.03 -3.63 -35.59
CA THR A 80 1.99 -2.92 -36.30
C THR A 80 0.63 -3.62 -36.10
N PRO A 81 -0.51 -3.04 -36.51
CA PRO A 81 -1.79 -3.73 -36.43
C PRO A 81 -1.88 -5.04 -37.23
N ARG A 82 -0.90 -5.30 -38.13
CA ARG A 82 -0.92 -6.46 -39.01
C ARG A 82 0.34 -7.32 -38.94
N SER A 83 1.37 -6.90 -38.25
CA SER A 83 2.64 -7.63 -38.19
C SER A 83 3.39 -7.42 -36.90
N ILE A 84 4.19 -8.42 -36.53
CA ILE A 84 5.22 -8.34 -35.49
C ILE A 84 6.56 -8.64 -36.15
N THR A 85 7.55 -7.80 -35.90
CA THR A 85 8.92 -7.97 -36.41
C THR A 85 9.86 -8.24 -35.25
N ILE A 86 10.57 -9.36 -35.32
CA ILE A 86 11.67 -9.69 -34.40
C ILE A 86 12.97 -9.82 -35.19
N ALA A 87 14.11 -9.57 -34.58
CA ALA A 87 15.42 -9.86 -35.15
C ALA A 87 16.05 -11.03 -34.41
N PHE A 88 16.57 -12.01 -35.12
CA PHE A 88 17.33 -13.12 -34.59
C PHE A 88 18.59 -13.34 -35.41
N ASN A 89 19.76 -13.41 -34.76
CA ASN A 89 21.07 -13.54 -35.44
C ASN A 89 21.30 -12.53 -36.58
N GLY A 90 20.83 -11.28 -36.41
CA GLY A 90 20.97 -10.22 -37.41
C GLY A 90 19.99 -10.30 -38.59
N GLN A 91 19.13 -11.28 -38.64
CA GLN A 91 18.07 -11.44 -39.63
C GLN A 91 16.72 -11.03 -39.04
N GLU A 92 15.95 -10.27 -39.83
CA GLU A 92 14.60 -9.88 -39.44
C GLU A 92 13.61 -10.98 -39.80
N GLU A 93 12.80 -11.37 -38.84
CA GLU A 93 11.69 -12.29 -39.01
C GLU A 93 10.37 -11.51 -38.87
N ILE A 94 9.60 -11.46 -39.94
CA ILE A 94 8.30 -10.78 -39.97
C ILE A 94 7.19 -11.81 -39.87
N TYR A 95 6.32 -11.61 -38.91
CA TYR A 95 5.12 -12.43 -38.66
C TYR A 95 3.88 -11.61 -38.96
N GLU A 96 2.96 -12.17 -39.77
CA GLU A 96 1.63 -11.59 -39.93
C GLU A 96 0.83 -11.79 -38.65
N LEU A 97 0.38 -10.68 -38.04
CA LEU A 97 -0.44 -10.71 -36.83
C LEU A 97 -1.91 -10.93 -37.19
N LEU A 98 -2.45 -12.08 -36.85
CA LEU A 98 -3.82 -12.46 -37.15
C LEU A 98 -4.79 -12.08 -36.02
N CYS A 99 -4.40 -12.35 -34.76
CA CYS A 99 -5.20 -12.01 -33.59
C CYS A 99 -4.35 -11.95 -32.32
N ILE A 100 -4.72 -11.06 -31.40
CA ILE A 100 -4.21 -11.04 -30.01
C ILE A 100 -5.41 -11.37 -29.11
N LEU A 101 -5.24 -12.34 -28.24
CA LEU A 101 -6.17 -12.70 -27.18
C LEU A 101 -5.59 -12.17 -25.88
N ASP A 102 -6.01 -10.96 -25.50
CA ASP A 102 -5.45 -10.23 -24.37
C ASP A 102 -5.61 -10.98 -23.05
N PHE A 103 -4.71 -10.70 -22.11
CA PHE A 103 -4.78 -11.22 -20.75
C PHE A 103 -6.02 -10.65 -20.03
N ASN A 104 -6.72 -11.50 -19.30
CA ASN A 104 -7.67 -11.07 -18.29
C ASN A 104 -7.56 -11.95 -17.04
N ASN A 105 -8.00 -11.44 -15.89
CA ASN A 105 -7.88 -12.11 -14.59
C ASN A 105 -8.74 -13.39 -14.47
N VAL A 106 -9.73 -13.56 -15.32
CA VAL A 106 -10.59 -14.77 -15.37
C VAL A 106 -9.88 -15.88 -16.14
N ARG A 107 -9.37 -15.55 -17.32
CA ARG A 107 -8.65 -16.49 -18.19
C ARG A 107 -7.24 -16.81 -17.68
N LYS A 108 -6.59 -15.87 -16.99
CA LYS A 108 -5.20 -15.96 -16.45
C LYS A 108 -4.16 -16.40 -17.49
N ARG A 109 -4.38 -16.06 -18.76
CA ARG A 109 -3.49 -16.36 -19.88
C ARG A 109 -3.68 -15.35 -21.02
N MET A 110 -2.66 -15.29 -21.86
CA MET A 110 -2.59 -14.47 -23.06
C MET A 110 -2.17 -15.34 -24.24
N SER A 111 -2.74 -15.10 -25.42
CA SER A 111 -2.35 -15.80 -26.65
C SER A 111 -2.20 -14.85 -27.82
N VAL A 112 -1.32 -15.20 -28.76
CA VAL A 112 -1.14 -14.48 -30.02
C VAL A 112 -1.18 -15.48 -31.18
N ILE A 113 -1.97 -15.21 -32.22
CA ILE A 113 -2.05 -16.05 -33.42
C ILE A 113 -1.29 -15.34 -34.54
N LEU A 114 -0.27 -16.03 -35.03
CA LEU A 114 0.66 -15.49 -36.03
C LEU A 114 0.74 -16.40 -37.24
N ARG A 115 1.00 -15.81 -38.43
CA ARG A 115 1.28 -16.54 -39.65
C ARG A 115 2.69 -16.22 -40.15
N ARG A 116 3.47 -17.24 -40.45
CA ARG A 116 4.77 -17.11 -41.11
C ARG A 116 4.98 -18.27 -42.07
N ASN A 117 5.46 -17.99 -43.26
CA ASN A 117 5.76 -19.00 -44.32
C ASN A 117 4.57 -19.95 -44.60
N GLY A 118 3.35 -19.42 -44.57
CA GLY A 118 2.11 -20.19 -44.78
C GLY A 118 1.66 -21.06 -43.62
N LYS A 119 2.37 -21.09 -42.50
CA LYS A 119 1.98 -21.80 -41.27
C LYS A 119 1.36 -20.83 -40.27
N ILE A 120 0.22 -21.23 -39.70
CA ILE A 120 -0.45 -20.49 -38.62
C ILE A 120 -0.11 -21.17 -37.31
N ARG A 121 0.36 -20.39 -36.34
CA ARG A 121 0.70 -20.88 -35.00
C ARG A 121 0.12 -19.96 -33.93
N LEU A 122 -0.46 -20.57 -32.92
CA LEU A 122 -0.90 -19.92 -31.70
C LEU A 122 0.22 -20.09 -30.67
N TYR A 123 0.63 -18.97 -30.07
CA TYR A 123 1.53 -18.88 -28.93
C TYR A 123 0.71 -18.49 -27.71
N CYS A 124 0.87 -19.22 -26.61
CA CYS A 124 0.13 -18.97 -25.38
C CYS A 124 1.08 -18.96 -24.19
N LYS A 125 0.91 -17.99 -23.30
CA LYS A 125 1.56 -17.97 -21.98
C LYS A 125 0.52 -17.70 -20.90
N GLY A 126 0.66 -18.31 -19.73
CA GLY A 126 -0.30 -18.11 -18.64
C GLY A 126 0.05 -18.87 -17.37
N ALA A 127 -0.85 -18.76 -16.39
CA ALA A 127 -0.70 -19.45 -15.13
C ALA A 127 -0.57 -20.96 -15.32
N ASP A 128 0.30 -21.58 -14.54
CA ASP A 128 0.63 -23.00 -14.60
C ASP A 128 -0.61 -23.90 -14.58
N THR A 129 -1.48 -23.74 -13.58
CA THR A 129 -2.72 -24.52 -13.43
C THR A 129 -3.61 -24.44 -14.68
N VAL A 130 -3.73 -23.26 -15.26
CA VAL A 130 -4.59 -23.02 -16.41
C VAL A 130 -4.02 -23.61 -17.70
N ILE A 131 -2.71 -23.52 -17.91
CA ILE A 131 -2.07 -24.06 -19.11
C ILE A 131 -1.99 -25.59 -19.03
N LEU A 132 -1.68 -26.18 -17.85
CA LEU A 132 -1.62 -27.64 -17.67
C LEU A 132 -2.92 -28.36 -18.06
N GLU A 133 -4.08 -27.79 -17.72
CA GLU A 133 -5.39 -28.31 -18.09
C GLU A 133 -5.65 -28.29 -19.60
N ARG A 134 -4.91 -27.47 -20.36
CA ARG A 134 -5.13 -27.24 -21.80
C ARG A 134 -4.09 -27.92 -22.68
N LEU A 135 -3.16 -28.67 -22.08
CA LEU A 135 -2.15 -29.39 -22.84
C LEU A 135 -2.73 -30.58 -23.58
N ALA A 136 -2.15 -30.85 -24.74
CA ALA A 136 -2.48 -32.04 -25.51
C ALA A 136 -2.08 -33.34 -24.74
N PRO A 137 -2.81 -34.45 -24.90
CA PRO A 137 -2.41 -35.73 -24.34
C PRO A 137 -1.10 -36.20 -25.00
N GLY A 138 -0.19 -36.80 -24.22
CA GLY A 138 1.04 -37.42 -24.74
C GLY A 138 2.37 -36.83 -24.27
N ASP A 139 2.36 -35.70 -23.57
CA ASP A 139 3.58 -35.05 -23.03
C ASP A 139 3.75 -35.30 -21.51
N ASP A 140 3.35 -36.46 -21.01
CA ASP A 140 3.24 -36.71 -19.56
C ASP A 140 4.58 -36.66 -18.83
N GLU A 141 5.68 -37.12 -19.44
CA GLU A 141 7.02 -37.01 -18.86
C GLU A 141 7.47 -35.57 -18.73
N MET A 142 7.25 -34.77 -19.78
CA MET A 142 7.58 -33.34 -19.76
C MET A 142 6.72 -32.58 -18.78
N LYS A 143 5.43 -32.91 -18.64
CA LYS A 143 4.53 -32.34 -17.64
C LYS A 143 5.03 -32.61 -16.22
N ALA A 144 5.39 -33.89 -15.91
CA ALA A 144 5.88 -34.29 -14.60
C ALA A 144 7.18 -33.56 -14.23
N ALA A 145 8.16 -33.53 -15.15
CA ALA A 145 9.41 -32.79 -14.93
C ALA A 145 9.19 -31.27 -14.76
N THR A 146 8.28 -30.70 -15.56
CA THR A 146 7.96 -29.27 -15.44
C THR A 146 7.27 -28.98 -14.13
N GLN A 147 6.36 -29.84 -13.66
CA GLN A 147 5.70 -29.67 -12.37
C GLN A 147 6.70 -29.68 -11.21
N GLU A 148 7.66 -30.61 -11.21
CA GLU A 148 8.73 -30.67 -10.20
C GLU A 148 9.53 -29.38 -10.15
N HIS A 149 9.87 -28.80 -11.31
CA HIS A 149 10.56 -27.51 -11.37
C HIS A 149 9.67 -26.34 -10.92
N LEU A 150 8.38 -26.35 -11.27
CA LEU A 150 7.43 -25.32 -10.82
C LEU A 150 7.27 -25.32 -9.30
N ASP A 151 7.20 -26.51 -8.69
CA ASP A 151 7.09 -26.64 -7.23
C ASP A 151 8.37 -26.10 -6.55
N LYS A 152 9.54 -26.41 -7.12
CA LYS A 152 10.81 -25.86 -6.65
C LYS A 152 10.86 -24.34 -6.77
N PHE A 153 10.49 -23.77 -7.92
CA PHE A 153 10.45 -22.32 -8.11
C PHE A 153 9.43 -21.63 -7.18
N ALA A 154 8.30 -22.30 -6.93
CA ALA A 154 7.31 -21.77 -5.98
C ALA A 154 7.84 -21.72 -4.55
N THR A 155 8.62 -22.74 -4.11
CA THR A 155 9.28 -22.70 -2.78
C THR A 155 10.35 -21.62 -2.66
N GLU A 156 10.94 -21.20 -3.78
CA GLU A 156 11.87 -20.04 -3.84
C GLU A 156 11.13 -18.68 -3.97
N GLY A 157 9.80 -18.69 -4.01
CA GLY A 157 8.98 -17.47 -4.09
C GLY A 157 8.90 -16.85 -5.48
N LEU A 158 9.28 -17.59 -6.53
CA LEU A 158 9.29 -17.09 -7.89
C LEU A 158 7.88 -17.13 -8.52
N ARG A 159 7.54 -16.13 -9.33
CA ARG A 159 6.33 -16.14 -10.15
C ARG A 159 6.52 -17.00 -11.37
N THR A 160 5.68 -18.01 -11.53
CA THR A 160 5.79 -18.98 -12.60
C THR A 160 4.71 -18.79 -13.66
N LEU A 161 5.12 -18.87 -14.95
CA LEU A 161 4.22 -18.96 -16.08
C LEU A 161 4.62 -20.14 -16.96
N LEU A 162 3.63 -20.81 -17.56
CA LEU A 162 3.84 -21.82 -18.58
C LEU A 162 3.64 -21.25 -19.97
N CYS A 163 4.45 -21.75 -20.91
CA CYS A 163 4.45 -21.42 -22.31
C CYS A 163 4.04 -22.62 -23.16
N GLY A 164 3.05 -22.44 -24.01
CA GLY A 164 2.55 -23.48 -24.91
C GLY A 164 2.33 -22.97 -26.34
N ILE A 165 2.40 -23.85 -27.30
CA ILE A 165 2.15 -23.58 -28.72
C ILE A 165 1.14 -24.55 -29.30
N LYS A 166 0.50 -24.10 -30.40
CA LYS A 166 -0.39 -24.96 -31.19
C LYS A 166 -0.32 -24.57 -32.66
N ASP A 167 -0.06 -25.54 -33.52
CA ASP A 167 -0.17 -25.34 -34.96
C ASP A 167 -1.64 -25.42 -35.40
N LEU A 168 -2.08 -24.44 -36.20
CA LEU A 168 -3.45 -24.34 -36.69
C LEU A 168 -3.48 -24.56 -38.19
N THR A 169 -4.46 -25.35 -38.67
CA THR A 169 -4.75 -25.42 -40.11
C THR A 169 -5.51 -24.18 -40.55
N GLU A 170 -5.42 -23.83 -41.82
CA GLU A 170 -6.14 -22.67 -42.37
C GLU A 170 -7.64 -22.81 -42.15
N ASP A 171 -8.21 -24.01 -42.34
CA ASP A 171 -9.64 -24.27 -42.16
C ASP A 171 -10.08 -24.08 -40.71
N THR A 172 -9.30 -24.59 -39.75
CA THR A 172 -9.57 -24.40 -38.32
C THR A 172 -9.54 -22.93 -37.96
N PHE A 173 -8.55 -22.21 -38.47
CA PHE A 173 -8.43 -20.77 -38.19
C PHE A 173 -9.58 -19.97 -38.81
N GLN A 174 -10.01 -20.24 -40.03
CA GLN A 174 -11.09 -19.51 -40.68
C GLN A 174 -12.45 -19.76 -39.99
N THR A 175 -12.70 -21.02 -39.58
CA THR A 175 -13.89 -21.37 -38.80
C THR A 175 -13.91 -20.61 -37.47
N TRP A 176 -12.82 -20.64 -36.77
CA TRP A 176 -12.67 -19.90 -35.51
C TRP A 176 -12.80 -18.39 -35.68
N LYS A 177 -12.18 -17.83 -36.73
CA LYS A 177 -12.24 -16.39 -37.04
C LYS A 177 -13.69 -15.92 -37.28
N THR A 178 -14.50 -16.72 -37.92
CA THR A 178 -15.93 -16.41 -38.11
C THR A 178 -16.67 -16.38 -36.78
N ALA A 179 -16.47 -17.39 -35.94
CA ALA A 179 -17.10 -17.45 -34.60
C ALA A 179 -16.61 -16.29 -33.71
N HIS A 180 -15.30 -15.95 -33.80
CA HIS A 180 -14.74 -14.81 -33.07
C HIS A 180 -15.36 -13.49 -33.52
N HIS A 181 -15.53 -13.30 -34.83
CA HIS A 181 -16.17 -12.09 -35.36
C HIS A 181 -17.62 -11.97 -34.89
N GLU A 182 -18.38 -13.05 -34.92
CA GLU A 182 -19.76 -13.08 -34.42
C GLU A 182 -19.87 -12.76 -32.94
N ALA A 183 -18.96 -13.33 -32.12
CA ALA A 183 -18.85 -13.03 -30.68
C ALA A 183 -18.47 -11.57 -30.42
N ALA A 184 -17.56 -11.01 -31.24
CA ALA A 184 -17.06 -9.64 -31.07
C ALA A 184 -18.11 -8.55 -31.37
N ILE A 185 -19.06 -8.83 -32.25
CA ILE A 185 -20.16 -7.90 -32.60
C ILE A 185 -21.45 -8.18 -31.82
N ALA A 186 -21.49 -9.21 -30.96
CA ALA A 186 -22.68 -9.52 -30.16
C ALA A 186 -23.01 -8.36 -29.22
N LEU A 187 -24.28 -7.99 -29.13
CA LEU A 187 -24.80 -6.93 -28.27
C LEU A 187 -25.03 -7.45 -26.84
N ASP A 188 -25.46 -8.72 -26.72
CA ASP A 188 -25.72 -9.37 -25.44
C ASP A 188 -24.63 -10.40 -25.13
N ASP A 189 -24.18 -10.45 -23.86
CA ASP A 189 -23.22 -11.41 -23.33
C ASP A 189 -21.90 -11.51 -24.14
N ARG A 190 -21.45 -10.37 -24.66
CA ARG A 190 -20.27 -10.28 -25.53
C ARG A 190 -19.01 -10.87 -24.89
N GLU A 191 -18.76 -10.56 -23.62
CA GLU A 191 -17.58 -11.02 -22.92
C GLU A 191 -17.59 -12.54 -22.72
N GLU A 192 -18.73 -13.11 -22.33
CA GLU A 192 -18.88 -14.56 -22.15
C GLU A 192 -18.72 -15.32 -23.48
N LYS A 193 -19.29 -14.78 -24.57
CA LYS A 193 -19.15 -15.36 -25.92
C LYS A 193 -17.71 -15.30 -26.41
N LEU A 194 -17.01 -14.21 -26.17
CA LEU A 194 -15.59 -14.08 -26.52
C LEU A 194 -14.74 -15.05 -25.70
N ASP A 195 -14.96 -15.14 -24.40
CA ASP A 195 -14.24 -16.07 -23.54
C ASP A 195 -14.47 -17.54 -23.96
N TYR A 196 -15.68 -17.90 -24.36
CA TYR A 196 -15.97 -19.22 -24.91
C TYR A 196 -15.16 -19.49 -26.19
N VAL A 197 -15.16 -18.57 -27.15
CA VAL A 197 -14.44 -18.71 -28.43
C VAL A 197 -12.91 -18.75 -28.19
N TYR A 198 -12.41 -17.97 -27.27
CA TYR A 198 -10.99 -18.02 -26.86
C TYR A 198 -10.63 -19.36 -26.24
N ASN A 199 -11.46 -19.87 -25.33
CA ASN A 199 -11.26 -21.16 -24.69
C ASN A 199 -11.17 -22.32 -25.70
N GLU A 200 -11.96 -22.28 -26.79
CA GLU A 200 -11.97 -23.34 -27.80
C GLU A 200 -10.66 -23.42 -28.60
N ILE A 201 -10.06 -22.30 -28.99
CA ILE A 201 -8.83 -22.32 -29.78
C ILE A 201 -7.60 -22.65 -28.94
N GLU A 202 -7.63 -22.32 -27.64
CA GLU A 202 -6.54 -22.50 -26.68
C GLU A 202 -6.52 -23.92 -26.06
N LYS A 203 -7.21 -24.90 -26.61
CA LYS A 203 -7.16 -26.32 -26.23
C LYS A 203 -6.09 -27.06 -27.04
N ASN A 204 -5.57 -28.16 -26.47
CA ASN A 204 -4.57 -29.01 -27.08
C ASN A 204 -3.26 -28.25 -27.42
N LEU A 205 -2.73 -27.56 -26.44
CA LEU A 205 -1.44 -26.89 -26.51
C LEU A 205 -0.31 -27.90 -26.32
N HIS A 206 0.82 -27.68 -26.98
CA HIS A 206 2.07 -28.41 -26.71
C HIS A 206 2.94 -27.55 -25.79
N LEU A 207 3.41 -28.14 -24.70
CA LEU A 207 4.26 -27.47 -23.73
C LEU A 207 5.63 -27.15 -24.34
N VAL A 208 6.08 -25.91 -24.20
CA VAL A 208 7.39 -25.44 -24.68
C VAL A 208 8.36 -25.24 -23.51
N GLY A 209 7.87 -24.75 -22.40
CA GLY A 209 8.67 -24.51 -21.21
C GLY A 209 7.95 -23.67 -20.17
N ALA A 210 8.68 -23.37 -19.09
CA ALA A 210 8.23 -22.53 -17.99
C ALA A 210 9.15 -21.33 -17.79
N THR A 211 8.59 -20.23 -17.32
CA THR A 211 9.34 -19.07 -16.84
C THR A 211 9.20 -18.96 -15.35
N ALA A 212 10.24 -18.47 -14.69
CA ALA A 212 10.24 -18.12 -13.28
C ALA A 212 10.83 -16.70 -13.13
N ILE A 213 10.04 -15.79 -12.55
CA ILE A 213 10.40 -14.38 -12.43
C ILE A 213 10.60 -14.09 -10.95
N GLU A 214 11.76 -13.52 -10.60
CA GLU A 214 12.03 -13.03 -9.27
C GLU A 214 11.36 -11.66 -9.08
N ASP A 215 10.51 -11.56 -8.07
CA ASP A 215 9.87 -10.31 -7.70
C ASP A 215 10.71 -9.62 -6.63
N LYS A 216 11.62 -8.75 -7.04
CA LYS A 216 12.52 -8.04 -6.14
C LYS A 216 11.79 -6.95 -5.36
N LEU A 217 11.95 -6.97 -4.04
CA LEU A 217 11.48 -5.88 -3.19
C LEU A 217 12.24 -4.58 -3.51
N GLN A 218 11.54 -3.47 -3.46
CA GLN A 218 12.18 -2.15 -3.53
C GLN A 218 13.12 -1.96 -2.34
N ASP A 219 14.18 -1.17 -2.54
CA ASP A 219 15.14 -0.85 -1.51
C ASP A 219 14.48 -0.21 -0.29
N GLY A 220 14.81 -0.72 0.91
CA GLY A 220 14.34 -0.18 2.19
C GLY A 220 12.91 -0.58 2.57
N VAL A 221 12.23 -1.46 1.82
CA VAL A 221 10.89 -1.95 2.17
C VAL A 221 10.87 -2.68 3.50
N PRO A 222 11.75 -3.67 3.78
CA PRO A 222 11.72 -4.40 5.05
C PRO A 222 11.93 -3.48 6.26
N GLN A 223 12.86 -2.54 6.16
CA GLN A 223 13.11 -1.57 7.22
C GLN A 223 11.92 -0.63 7.47
N THR A 224 11.29 -0.17 6.40
CA THR A 224 10.09 0.68 6.47
C THR A 224 8.93 -0.05 7.16
N ILE A 225 8.70 -1.30 6.80
CA ILE A 225 7.65 -2.14 7.41
C ILE A 225 7.93 -2.34 8.90
N GLN A 226 9.16 -2.71 9.26
CA GLN A 226 9.56 -2.88 10.65
C GLN A 226 9.34 -1.61 11.48
N ASN A 227 9.68 -0.45 10.94
CA ASN A 227 9.49 0.83 11.63
C ASN A 227 8.01 1.20 11.78
N ILE A 228 7.18 0.91 10.78
CA ILE A 228 5.73 1.12 10.83
C ILE A 228 5.08 0.20 11.88
N LEU A 229 5.45 -1.08 11.91
CA LEU A 229 4.97 -2.02 12.92
C LEU A 229 5.44 -1.62 14.33
N THR A 230 6.71 -1.20 14.48
CA THR A 230 7.26 -0.68 15.75
C THR A 230 6.53 0.59 16.23
N ALA A 231 6.01 1.40 15.31
CA ALA A 231 5.18 2.56 15.64
C ALA A 231 3.78 2.19 16.17
N GLY A 232 3.40 0.91 16.10
CA GLY A 232 2.09 0.39 16.53
C GLY A 232 1.00 0.51 15.45
N ILE A 233 1.38 0.67 14.19
CA ILE A 233 0.45 0.68 13.05
C ILE A 233 0.30 -0.75 12.56
N LYS A 234 -0.92 -1.28 12.52
CA LYS A 234 -1.20 -2.62 11.97
C LYS A 234 -1.10 -2.61 10.46
N LEU A 235 -0.44 -3.63 9.92
CA LEU A 235 -0.22 -3.80 8.49
C LEU A 235 -0.89 -5.07 7.98
N TRP A 236 -1.73 -4.93 6.95
CA TRP A 236 -2.38 -6.03 6.24
C TRP A 236 -1.96 -5.99 4.78
N VAL A 237 -1.65 -7.15 4.22
CA VAL A 237 -1.26 -7.33 2.82
C VAL A 237 -2.38 -8.00 2.06
N LEU A 238 -2.78 -7.41 0.93
CA LEU A 238 -3.85 -7.90 0.07
C LEU A 238 -3.26 -8.10 -1.34
N THR A 239 -2.87 -9.33 -1.67
CA THR A 239 -2.17 -9.65 -2.93
C THR A 239 -2.97 -10.60 -3.83
N GLY A 240 -2.76 -10.50 -5.13
CA GLY A 240 -3.24 -11.46 -6.12
C GLY A 240 -2.41 -12.74 -6.22
N ASP A 241 -1.24 -12.79 -5.57
CA ASP A 241 -0.28 -13.88 -5.64
C ASP A 241 -0.77 -15.16 -4.96
N LYS A 242 -0.11 -16.28 -5.28
CA LYS A 242 -0.34 -17.57 -4.62
C LYS A 242 0.07 -17.51 -3.14
N GLN A 243 -0.50 -18.41 -2.34
CA GLN A 243 -0.26 -18.49 -0.90
C GLN A 243 1.23 -18.63 -0.58
N GLU A 244 1.92 -19.55 -1.23
CA GLU A 244 3.34 -19.83 -1.01
C GLU A 244 4.20 -18.61 -1.32
N THR A 245 3.94 -17.96 -2.45
CA THR A 245 4.62 -16.73 -2.86
C THR A 245 4.35 -15.59 -1.87
N ALA A 246 3.10 -15.42 -1.44
CA ALA A 246 2.72 -14.38 -0.49
C ALA A 246 3.37 -14.57 0.90
N ILE A 247 3.50 -15.82 1.37
CA ILE A 247 4.20 -16.16 2.61
C ILE A 247 5.69 -15.85 2.48
N ASN A 248 6.34 -16.26 1.38
CA ASN A 248 7.77 -16.00 1.15
C ASN A 248 8.07 -14.49 1.06
N ILE A 249 7.22 -13.72 0.36
CA ILE A 249 7.31 -12.25 0.33
C ILE A 249 7.05 -11.67 1.72
N GLY A 250 6.15 -12.27 2.50
CA GLY A 250 5.89 -11.90 3.88
C GLY A 250 7.15 -11.97 4.75
N TYR A 251 7.93 -13.05 4.64
CA TYR A 251 9.21 -13.21 5.35
C TYR A 251 10.28 -12.26 4.81
N SER A 252 10.48 -12.19 3.50
CA SER A 252 11.50 -11.32 2.89
C SER A 252 11.25 -9.83 3.14
N SER A 253 10.01 -9.42 3.34
CA SER A 253 9.60 -8.04 3.64
C SER A 253 9.54 -7.69 5.13
N ASN A 254 9.84 -8.64 6.03
CA ASN A 254 9.72 -8.49 7.49
C ASN A 254 8.28 -8.24 7.99
N ILE A 255 7.28 -8.64 7.23
CA ILE A 255 5.88 -8.72 7.70
C ILE A 255 5.70 -9.94 8.58
N LEU A 256 6.30 -11.07 8.16
CA LEU A 256 6.43 -12.30 8.92
C LEU A 256 7.88 -12.42 9.39
N THR A 257 8.11 -12.62 10.69
CA THR A 257 9.46 -12.82 11.24
C THR A 257 9.41 -13.93 12.27
N ASP A 258 10.41 -14.81 12.28
CA ASP A 258 10.53 -15.92 13.23
C ASP A 258 10.67 -15.42 14.69
N GLU A 259 11.13 -14.18 14.88
CA GLU A 259 11.25 -13.54 16.19
C GLU A 259 9.89 -13.09 16.76
N LEU A 260 8.95 -12.69 15.88
CA LEU A 260 7.62 -12.21 16.25
C LEU A 260 6.61 -13.36 16.35
N TYR A 261 6.76 -14.39 15.50
CA TYR A 261 5.82 -15.50 15.43
C TYR A 261 6.57 -16.80 15.77
N LYS A 262 6.31 -17.34 16.97
CA LYS A 262 6.93 -18.57 17.44
C LYS A 262 6.43 -19.82 16.74
N ASP A 263 5.23 -19.71 16.13
CA ASP A 263 4.55 -20.76 15.43
C ASP A 263 4.33 -20.36 13.97
N GLU A 264 4.10 -21.33 13.08
CA GLU A 264 3.73 -21.09 11.69
C GLU A 264 2.46 -20.20 11.62
N PRO A 265 2.31 -19.37 10.56
CA PRO A 265 1.13 -18.54 10.40
C PRO A 265 -0.14 -19.41 10.29
N PHE A 266 -1.22 -18.98 10.93
CA PHE A 266 -2.52 -19.63 10.77
C PHE A 266 -3.01 -19.47 9.32
N ILE A 267 -3.43 -20.56 8.71
CA ILE A 267 -3.90 -20.58 7.32
C ILE A 267 -5.40 -20.87 7.29
N VAL A 268 -6.15 -20.03 6.58
CA VAL A 268 -7.57 -20.24 6.27
C VAL A 268 -7.70 -20.54 4.78
N ASP A 269 -7.99 -21.81 4.47
CA ASP A 269 -8.05 -22.38 3.12
C ASP A 269 -9.28 -23.31 2.98
N GLY A 270 -10.46 -22.83 3.31
CA GLY A 270 -11.72 -23.56 3.24
C GLY A 270 -12.51 -23.23 1.97
N ASP A 271 -12.98 -24.25 1.26
CA ASP A 271 -13.79 -24.11 0.03
C ASP A 271 -15.28 -23.85 0.32
N THR A 272 -15.72 -24.06 1.55
CA THR A 272 -17.13 -23.91 1.94
C THR A 272 -17.29 -23.02 3.16
N HIS A 273 -18.44 -22.38 3.26
CA HIS A 273 -18.80 -21.54 4.41
C HIS A 273 -18.61 -22.25 5.76
N ALA A 274 -19.00 -23.53 5.85
CA ALA A 274 -18.86 -24.32 7.09
C ALA A 274 -17.40 -24.57 7.46
N ASN A 275 -16.56 -24.90 6.47
CA ASN A 275 -15.13 -25.12 6.69
C ASN A 275 -14.43 -23.84 7.14
N VAL A 276 -14.72 -22.71 6.50
CA VAL A 276 -14.15 -21.40 6.90
C VAL A 276 -14.59 -21.03 8.31
N GLN A 277 -15.86 -21.25 8.67
CA GLN A 277 -16.37 -21.01 10.03
C GLN A 277 -15.65 -21.87 11.06
N GLN A 278 -15.46 -23.15 10.76
CA GLN A 278 -14.75 -24.07 11.65
C GLN A 278 -13.30 -23.62 11.85
N GLN A 279 -12.55 -23.37 10.76
CA GLN A 279 -11.15 -22.94 10.83
C GLN A 279 -11.01 -21.64 11.64
N LEU A 280 -11.84 -20.62 11.37
CA LEU A 280 -11.80 -19.36 12.11
C LEU A 280 -12.13 -19.55 13.60
N THR A 281 -13.03 -20.49 13.92
CA THR A 281 -13.40 -20.79 15.32
C THR A 281 -12.26 -21.50 16.03
N GLU A 282 -11.63 -22.48 15.41
CA GLU A 282 -10.46 -23.20 15.93
C GLU A 282 -9.27 -22.26 16.17
N ILE A 283 -8.95 -21.41 15.19
CA ILE A 283 -7.91 -20.38 15.33
C ILE A 283 -8.21 -19.47 16.52
N LYS A 284 -9.45 -18.98 16.64
CA LYS A 284 -9.85 -18.12 17.76
C LYS A 284 -9.69 -18.79 19.10
N GLN A 285 -10.07 -20.07 19.21
CA GLN A 285 -9.91 -20.85 20.45
C GLN A 285 -8.43 -21.07 20.80
N THR A 286 -7.60 -21.39 19.81
CA THR A 286 -6.15 -21.55 19.98
C THR A 286 -5.51 -20.26 20.48
N MET A 287 -5.83 -19.13 19.86
CA MET A 287 -5.35 -17.82 20.28
C MET A 287 -5.78 -17.48 21.72
N GLN A 288 -7.03 -17.77 22.08
CA GLN A 288 -7.53 -17.54 23.44
C GLN A 288 -6.81 -18.42 24.45
N GLY A 289 -6.57 -19.69 24.13
CA GLY A 289 -5.83 -20.62 24.98
C GLY A 289 -4.39 -20.16 25.26
N VAL A 290 -3.70 -19.63 24.25
CA VAL A 290 -2.34 -19.07 24.40
C VAL A 290 -2.38 -17.79 25.25
N LEU A 291 -3.34 -16.91 25.01
CA LEU A 291 -3.50 -15.66 25.75
C LEU A 291 -3.88 -15.92 27.23
N ASP A 292 -4.65 -16.95 27.52
CA ASP A 292 -5.04 -17.30 28.88
C ASP A 292 -3.91 -17.94 29.68
N ASN A 293 -3.00 -18.67 29.03
CA ASN A 293 -1.84 -19.29 29.65
C ASN A 293 -0.63 -18.34 29.80
N ASN A 294 -0.72 -17.09 29.42
CA ASN A 294 0.38 -16.13 29.51
C ASN A 294 0.47 -15.52 30.93
N PRO A 295 1.55 -15.80 31.72
CA PRO A 295 1.66 -15.40 33.14
C PRO A 295 1.73 -13.88 33.37
N ASN A 296 1.81 -13.07 32.32
CA ASN A 296 1.84 -11.60 32.43
C ASN A 296 0.44 -10.94 32.54
N LYS A 297 -0.65 -11.71 32.61
CA LYS A 297 -2.01 -11.18 32.72
C LYS A 297 -2.27 -10.48 34.06
N ASP A 298 -1.64 -10.95 35.16
CA ASP A 298 -1.87 -10.42 36.51
C ASP A 298 -1.30 -9.01 36.75
N ALA A 299 -0.36 -8.56 35.95
CA ALA A 299 0.20 -7.22 36.06
C ALA A 299 -0.67 -6.14 35.39
N LYS A 300 -1.49 -6.51 34.39
CA LYS A 300 -2.35 -5.56 33.64
C LYS A 300 -3.72 -5.36 34.30
N THR A 301 -4.26 -6.38 34.96
CA THR A 301 -5.55 -6.27 35.66
C THR A 301 -5.46 -5.37 36.88
N ARG A 302 -4.27 -5.21 37.48
CA ARG A 302 -4.06 -4.31 38.62
C ARG A 302 -3.95 -2.83 38.25
N SER A 303 -3.57 -2.49 37.01
CA SER A 303 -3.50 -1.08 36.56
C SER A 303 -4.85 -0.54 36.07
N HIS A 304 -5.77 -1.40 35.59
CA HIS A 304 -7.10 -0.97 35.14
C HIS A 304 -8.13 -0.82 36.25
N ASN A 305 -7.94 -1.51 37.37
CA ASN A 305 -8.86 -1.42 38.53
C ASN A 305 -8.63 -0.18 39.42
N HIS A 306 -7.67 0.67 39.12
CA HIS A 306 -7.44 1.91 39.86
C HIS A 306 -8.01 3.17 39.21
N GLU A 307 -8.53 3.09 37.98
CA GLU A 307 -9.14 4.24 37.27
C GLU A 307 -10.68 4.18 37.19
N ASP A 308 -11.32 3.03 37.50
CA ASP A 308 -12.79 2.86 37.42
C ASP A 308 -13.56 3.05 38.71
N LEU A 309 -12.94 3.59 39.77
CA LEU A 309 -13.60 3.76 41.09
C LEU A 309 -13.96 5.22 41.41
N SER A 310 -14.27 6.02 40.40
CA SER A 310 -14.91 7.32 40.64
C SER A 310 -15.75 7.77 39.43
N MET A 311 -16.92 7.19 39.27
CA MET A 311 -18.13 7.82 38.72
C MET A 311 -19.25 6.81 38.50
N SER A 312 -19.83 6.34 39.58
CA SER A 312 -21.19 5.84 39.57
C SER A 312 -22.04 6.83 40.33
N THR A 313 -22.84 7.59 39.63
CA THR A 313 -24.19 8.04 39.98
C THR A 313 -24.56 9.19 39.05
N PHE A 314 -25.34 8.88 38.08
CA PHE A 314 -26.55 9.61 37.67
C PHE A 314 -27.21 8.80 36.54
N SER A 315 -28.22 8.05 36.96
CA SER A 315 -29.19 7.39 36.08
C SER A 315 -30.36 8.34 35.83
N ASP A 316 -30.95 8.11 34.65
CA ASP A 316 -32.32 8.39 34.25
C ASP A 316 -32.67 9.81 33.79
N ALA A 317 -32.95 9.92 32.51
CA ALA A 317 -34.31 10.14 32.03
C ALA A 317 -34.39 10.38 30.50
N SER A 318 -35.25 9.59 29.92
CA SER A 318 -36.20 9.88 28.83
C SER A 318 -35.73 9.95 27.39
N SER A 319 -36.07 8.87 26.70
CA SER A 319 -36.69 8.75 25.37
C SER A 319 -37.36 10.01 24.81
N LEU A 320 -37.13 10.31 23.53
CA LEU A 320 -38.18 10.68 22.59
C LEU A 320 -37.64 10.78 21.15
N ASP A 321 -38.18 9.90 20.32
CA ASP A 321 -38.67 10.00 18.94
C ASP A 321 -37.98 10.84 17.85
N ASP A 322 -37.66 10.09 16.80
CA ASP A 322 -37.88 10.29 15.36
C ASP A 322 -38.34 11.67 14.85
N LYS A 323 -37.60 12.17 13.86
CA LYS A 323 -38.18 12.55 12.55
C LYS A 323 -37.10 12.93 11.55
N GLU A 324 -37.18 12.24 10.41
CA GLU A 324 -36.62 12.60 9.12
C GLU A 324 -36.96 14.04 8.70
N HIS A 325 -36.05 14.72 8.02
CA HIS A 325 -36.32 15.36 6.73
C HIS A 325 -35.04 15.88 6.04
N PRO A 326 -35.02 15.89 4.70
CA PRO A 326 -33.83 16.03 3.88
C PRO A 326 -33.68 17.48 3.38
N TYR A 327 -32.45 17.95 3.24
CA TYR A 327 -32.16 19.03 2.29
C TYR A 327 -30.78 18.85 1.68
N GLY A 328 -30.79 18.64 0.38
CA GLY A 328 -29.64 18.78 -0.48
C GLY A 328 -29.25 20.25 -0.66
N GLY A 329 -27.97 20.45 -0.83
CA GLY A 329 -27.40 21.76 -1.14
C GLY A 329 -26.03 21.59 -1.78
N HIS A 330 -26.00 21.59 -3.10
CA HIS A 330 -24.80 21.71 -3.91
C HIS A 330 -24.07 23.02 -3.61
N THR A 331 -22.80 22.95 -3.31
CA THR A 331 -21.88 24.07 -3.60
C THR A 331 -20.60 23.51 -4.21
N ASN A 332 -20.47 23.74 -5.51
CA ASN A 332 -19.26 23.60 -6.28
C ASN A 332 -18.24 24.63 -5.81
N GLY A 333 -17.14 24.15 -5.24
CA GLY A 333 -15.93 24.94 -5.02
C GLY A 333 -14.83 24.45 -5.94
N ILE A 334 -14.65 25.13 -7.05
CA ILE A 334 -13.57 24.92 -8.02
C ILE A 334 -12.27 25.44 -7.37
N PHE A 335 -11.36 24.54 -7.01
CA PHE A 335 -9.96 24.90 -6.80
C PHE A 335 -9.15 24.53 -8.05
N LYS A 336 -8.70 25.55 -8.76
CA LYS A 336 -7.73 25.44 -9.84
C LYS A 336 -6.38 25.02 -9.26
N SER A 337 -5.86 23.93 -9.77
CA SER A 337 -4.46 23.53 -9.61
C SER A 337 -3.57 24.45 -10.44
N GLU A 338 -2.75 25.25 -9.80
CA GLU A 338 -1.64 25.93 -10.46
C GLU A 338 -0.47 24.95 -10.63
N LYS A 339 -0.05 24.82 -11.88
CA LYS A 339 1.18 24.17 -12.31
C LYS A 339 2.38 24.89 -11.72
N ILE A 340 3.14 24.23 -10.88
CA ILE A 340 4.51 24.65 -10.57
C ILE A 340 5.44 23.96 -11.57
N ILE A 341 6.12 24.82 -12.30
CA ILE A 341 7.08 24.54 -13.37
C ILE A 341 8.30 23.83 -12.79
N GLU A 342 8.70 22.76 -13.46
CA GLU A 342 10.03 22.16 -13.34
C GLU A 342 11.12 23.18 -13.69
N SER A 343 12.05 23.37 -12.81
CA SER A 343 13.48 23.52 -13.13
C SER A 343 14.29 23.47 -11.82
N GLU A 344 15.07 22.44 -11.66
CA GLU A 344 16.50 22.53 -11.43
C GLU A 344 17.09 21.17 -11.08
N ARG A 345 18.00 20.83 -11.92
CA ARG A 345 18.97 19.77 -12.03
C ARG A 345 19.71 19.42 -10.74
N ASP A 346 19.90 18.12 -10.58
CA ASP A 346 21.11 17.41 -10.17
C ASP A 346 22.20 18.19 -9.45
N LYS A 347 22.40 17.84 -8.20
CA LYS A 347 23.75 17.71 -7.63
C LYS A 347 23.77 16.62 -6.56
N ASP A 348 24.27 15.49 -6.95
CA ASP A 348 24.66 14.37 -6.12
C ASP A 348 25.96 14.73 -5.38
N PRO A 349 26.05 14.66 -4.02
CA PRO A 349 27.25 15.00 -3.28
C PRO A 349 28.08 13.79 -2.82
N TYR A 350 28.10 12.67 -3.56
CA TYR A 350 28.98 11.55 -3.22
C TYR A 350 29.80 11.06 -4.41
N LYS A 351 30.81 11.83 -4.78
CA LYS A 351 32.02 11.34 -5.47
C LYS A 351 33.19 12.25 -5.14
N HIS A 352 34.04 11.82 -4.25
CA HIS A 352 35.48 12.02 -4.34
C HIS A 352 36.20 10.99 -3.47
N GLY A 353 36.97 10.17 -4.12
CA GLY A 353 37.98 9.28 -3.55
C GLY A 353 39.32 10.01 -3.29
N PRO A 354 40.38 9.32 -3.01
CA PRO A 354 41.23 9.61 -1.87
C PRO A 354 42.49 10.42 -2.17
N SER A 355 42.99 11.21 -1.22
CA SER A 355 44.38 11.61 -1.22
C SER A 355 45.02 11.51 0.18
N ARG A 356 46.20 10.94 0.16
CA ARG A 356 47.17 10.65 1.19
C ARG A 356 47.53 11.82 2.12
N GLY A 357 47.90 11.46 3.36
CA GLY A 357 48.85 12.25 4.13
C GLY A 357 48.85 12.01 5.63
N ASN A 358 49.78 11.16 6.06
CA ASN A 358 50.60 11.15 7.30
C ASN A 358 50.03 11.54 8.66
N GLY A 359 50.01 10.55 9.54
CA GLY A 359 50.91 10.51 10.71
C GLY A 359 50.39 11.17 11.97
N THR A 360 50.04 10.40 12.96
CA THR A 360 50.73 10.32 14.25
C THR A 360 49.95 9.42 15.22
N THR A 361 50.68 8.49 15.76
CA THR A 361 50.43 7.56 16.87
C THR A 361 49.82 8.22 18.11
N VAL A 362 48.94 7.48 18.87
CA VAL A 362 49.16 7.06 20.25
C VAL A 362 47.86 6.75 20.99
N PHE A 363 47.87 5.60 21.67
CA PHE A 363 47.02 5.03 22.73
C PHE A 363 45.77 4.22 22.36
N GLU A 364 46.04 2.91 22.18
CA GLU A 364 45.16 1.82 22.59
C GLU A 364 44.86 1.89 24.08
N LYS A 365 43.61 1.86 24.43
CA LYS A 365 43.13 1.35 25.71
C LYS A 365 42.07 0.31 25.45
N ASP A 366 42.45 -0.93 25.66
CA ASP A 366 41.56 -2.08 25.76
C ASP A 366 40.41 -1.80 26.74
N ILE A 367 39.18 -1.73 26.22
CA ILE A 367 37.98 -1.90 27.01
C ILE A 367 37.32 -3.17 26.51
N HIS A 368 37.46 -4.25 27.25
CA HIS A 368 36.64 -5.43 27.16
C HIS A 368 35.17 -5.03 27.14
N GLN A 369 34.56 -5.03 25.97
CA GLN A 369 33.09 -5.03 25.84
C GLN A 369 32.61 -6.48 25.91
N SER A 370 32.05 -6.83 27.06
CA SER A 370 31.09 -7.92 27.20
C SER A 370 29.94 -7.74 26.19
N PRO A 371 29.41 -8.81 25.61
CA PRO A 371 28.32 -8.70 24.65
C PRO A 371 27.12 -8.03 25.32
N ILE A 372 26.71 -6.88 24.78
CA ILE A 372 25.50 -6.19 25.15
C ILE A 372 24.37 -7.12 24.73
N SER A 373 23.73 -7.73 25.72
CA SER A 373 22.44 -8.38 25.57
C SER A 373 21.48 -7.42 24.85
N SER A 374 20.94 -7.87 23.71
CA SER A 374 19.87 -7.21 22.99
C SER A 374 18.79 -6.75 23.99
N PRO A 375 18.30 -5.51 23.91
CA PRO A 375 17.24 -5.06 24.79
C PRO A 375 15.98 -5.89 24.51
N THR A 376 15.66 -6.75 25.45
CA THR A 376 14.35 -7.40 25.54
C THR A 376 13.26 -6.34 25.35
N SER A 377 12.49 -6.47 24.31
CA SER A 377 11.36 -5.61 23.95
C SER A 377 10.32 -5.63 25.09
N PRO A 378 10.01 -4.50 25.73
CA PRO A 378 9.04 -4.46 26.82
C PRO A 378 7.69 -3.96 26.34
N PHE A 379 7.13 -4.54 25.27
CA PHE A 379 5.77 -4.23 24.84
C PHE A 379 5.18 -5.35 23.97
N SER A 380 4.85 -6.49 24.57
CA SER A 380 3.80 -7.36 24.03
C SER A 380 2.44 -6.78 24.45
N ILE A 381 1.81 -6.06 23.55
CA ILE A 381 0.35 -5.91 23.59
C ILE A 381 -0.17 -7.29 23.16
N GLY A 382 -0.87 -8.01 24.04
CA GLY A 382 -1.35 -9.37 23.77
C GLY A 382 -2.08 -9.43 22.43
N GLY A 383 -1.57 -10.28 21.51
CA GLY A 383 -2.07 -10.47 20.16
C GLY A 383 -1.04 -10.25 19.04
N GLU A 384 0.15 -9.71 19.33
CA GLU A 384 1.21 -9.48 18.33
C GLU A 384 1.96 -10.76 17.94
N ASP A 385 1.75 -11.87 18.64
CA ASP A 385 2.48 -13.12 18.45
C ASP A 385 1.88 -14.02 17.35
N PHE A 386 0.84 -13.59 16.65
CA PHE A 386 0.13 -14.40 15.66
C PHE A 386 0.12 -13.74 14.29
N ALA A 387 0.25 -14.56 13.25
CA ALA A 387 0.06 -14.17 11.86
C ALA A 387 -1.09 -14.98 11.24
N LEU A 388 -1.85 -14.35 10.34
CA LEU A 388 -2.99 -14.95 9.65
C LEU A 388 -2.81 -14.85 8.14
N VAL A 389 -2.93 -15.98 7.45
CA VAL A 389 -2.96 -16.07 5.98
C VAL A 389 -4.31 -16.57 5.53
N VAL A 390 -4.97 -15.86 4.60
CA VAL A 390 -6.33 -16.18 4.13
C VAL A 390 -6.34 -16.25 2.61
N ASN A 391 -6.83 -17.35 2.05
CA ASN A 391 -7.00 -17.49 0.61
C ASN A 391 -8.24 -16.76 0.10
N GLY A 392 -8.18 -16.23 -1.14
CA GLY A 392 -9.24 -15.42 -1.74
C GLY A 392 -10.57 -16.14 -1.90
N HIS A 393 -10.57 -17.48 -2.15
CA HIS A 393 -11.80 -18.27 -2.18
C HIS A 393 -12.43 -18.41 -0.79
N SER A 394 -11.63 -18.59 0.26
CA SER A 394 -12.09 -18.61 1.65
C SER A 394 -12.55 -17.22 2.11
N LEU A 395 -11.91 -16.16 1.61
CA LEU A 395 -12.28 -14.78 1.93
C LEU A 395 -13.68 -14.42 1.42
N VAL A 396 -14.16 -15.03 0.33
CA VAL A 396 -15.56 -14.87 -0.13
C VAL A 396 -16.54 -15.26 0.98
N HIS A 397 -16.27 -16.36 1.67
CA HIS A 397 -17.10 -16.83 2.78
C HIS A 397 -16.87 -16.03 4.06
N ALA A 398 -15.61 -15.68 4.35
CA ALA A 398 -15.25 -14.90 5.55
C ALA A 398 -15.85 -13.48 5.55
N LEU A 399 -16.10 -12.90 4.39
CA LEU A 399 -16.70 -11.57 4.23
C LEU A 399 -18.25 -11.57 4.17
N THR A 400 -18.90 -12.74 4.36
CA THR A 400 -20.36 -12.78 4.48
C THR A 400 -20.83 -12.15 5.79
N PRO A 401 -22.04 -11.57 5.85
CA PRO A 401 -22.57 -10.95 7.08
C PRO A 401 -22.55 -11.86 8.32
N GLU A 402 -22.57 -13.18 8.10
CA GLU A 402 -22.58 -14.19 9.16
C GLU A 402 -21.19 -14.40 9.78
N LEU A 403 -20.12 -14.33 8.96
CA LEU A 403 -18.74 -14.61 9.40
C LEU A 403 -17.86 -13.37 9.51
N GLU A 404 -18.27 -12.21 8.96
CA GLU A 404 -17.43 -11.01 8.91
C GLU A 404 -16.93 -10.55 10.29
N LEU A 405 -17.77 -10.67 11.33
CA LEU A 405 -17.38 -10.34 12.69
C LEU A 405 -16.44 -11.37 13.33
N LEU A 406 -16.63 -12.65 13.00
CA LEU A 406 -15.73 -13.71 13.46
C LEU A 406 -14.35 -13.54 12.82
N PHE A 407 -14.30 -13.36 11.51
CA PHE A 407 -13.06 -13.08 10.78
C PHE A 407 -12.34 -11.84 11.35
N LEU A 408 -13.05 -10.73 11.52
CA LEU A 408 -12.47 -9.51 12.06
C LEU A 408 -11.94 -9.71 13.48
N SER A 409 -12.63 -10.50 14.33
CA SER A 409 -12.19 -10.79 15.70
C SER A 409 -10.90 -11.61 15.74
N VAL A 410 -10.66 -12.50 14.76
CA VAL A 410 -9.41 -13.26 14.62
C VAL A 410 -8.31 -12.35 14.08
N ALA A 411 -8.58 -11.66 12.97
CA ALA A 411 -7.62 -10.82 12.27
C ALA A 411 -7.12 -9.63 13.13
N GLU A 412 -7.96 -9.08 14.00
CA GLU A 412 -7.57 -8.01 14.94
C GLU A 412 -6.52 -8.45 15.96
N ASN A 413 -6.58 -9.70 16.38
CA ASN A 413 -5.66 -10.27 17.35
C ASN A 413 -4.32 -10.71 16.70
N CYS A 414 -4.21 -10.64 15.38
CA CYS A 414 -2.97 -10.91 14.67
C CYS A 414 -2.14 -9.63 14.54
N GLY A 415 -0.82 -9.77 14.63
CA GLY A 415 0.14 -8.71 14.32
C GLY A 415 0.20 -8.42 12.84
N SER A 416 0.10 -9.47 12.01
CA SER A 416 0.11 -9.38 10.55
C SER A 416 -0.99 -10.24 9.92
N VAL A 417 -1.58 -9.73 8.84
CA VAL A 417 -2.60 -10.45 8.06
C VAL A 417 -2.22 -10.38 6.58
N ILE A 418 -2.19 -11.54 5.92
CA ILE A 418 -1.92 -11.66 4.48
C ILE A 418 -3.12 -12.32 3.83
N CYS A 419 -3.76 -11.64 2.88
CA CYS A 419 -4.80 -12.20 2.04
C CYS A 419 -4.25 -12.44 0.64
N CYS A 420 -4.24 -13.71 0.19
CA CYS A 420 -3.68 -14.15 -1.08
C CYS A 420 -4.77 -14.42 -2.11
N ARG A 421 -4.44 -14.36 -3.41
CA ARG A 421 -5.36 -14.60 -4.55
C ARG A 421 -6.64 -13.76 -4.48
N VAL A 422 -6.55 -12.53 -3.92
CA VAL A 422 -7.71 -11.65 -3.77
C VAL A 422 -8.00 -10.86 -5.05
N THR A 423 -9.28 -10.64 -5.29
CA THR A 423 -9.77 -9.78 -6.37
C THR A 423 -9.79 -8.31 -5.94
N PRO A 424 -9.81 -7.34 -6.89
CA PRO A 424 -9.90 -5.92 -6.57
C PRO A 424 -11.09 -5.56 -5.68
N LEU A 425 -12.24 -6.22 -5.88
CA LEU A 425 -13.42 -6.01 -5.06
C LEU A 425 -13.21 -6.50 -3.62
N GLN A 426 -12.63 -7.68 -3.45
CA GLN A 426 -12.33 -8.22 -2.12
C GLN A 426 -11.37 -7.32 -1.34
N LYS A 427 -10.35 -6.72 -2.01
CA LYS A 427 -9.46 -5.75 -1.39
C LYS A 427 -10.24 -4.57 -0.79
N ALA A 428 -11.20 -4.02 -1.53
CA ALA A 428 -12.05 -2.94 -1.05
C ALA A 428 -12.97 -3.38 0.12
N MET A 429 -13.56 -4.58 0.03
CA MET A 429 -14.44 -5.11 1.08
C MET A 429 -13.72 -5.32 2.41
N VAL A 430 -12.47 -5.78 2.40
CA VAL A 430 -11.64 -5.93 3.62
C VAL A 430 -11.40 -4.56 4.28
N VAL A 431 -11.08 -3.54 3.50
CA VAL A 431 -10.90 -2.17 4.03
C VAL A 431 -12.20 -1.62 4.60
N GLU A 432 -13.31 -1.83 3.89
CA GLU A 432 -14.64 -1.40 4.35
C GLU A 432 -15.05 -2.11 5.65
N LEU A 433 -14.77 -3.41 5.78
CA LEU A 433 -15.03 -4.19 6.98
C LEU A 433 -14.37 -3.56 8.21
N VAL A 434 -13.06 -3.27 8.12
CA VAL A 434 -12.31 -2.63 9.22
C VAL A 434 -12.87 -1.24 9.52
N LYS A 435 -13.14 -0.44 8.49
CA LYS A 435 -13.68 0.92 8.60
C LYS A 435 -15.04 0.92 9.31
N LYS A 436 -15.93 0.00 8.94
CA LYS A 436 -17.31 -0.11 9.45
C LYS A 436 -17.35 -0.50 10.93
N TYR A 437 -16.59 -1.52 11.32
CA TYR A 437 -16.72 -2.10 12.66
C TYR A 437 -15.72 -1.56 13.69
N LYS A 438 -14.52 -1.18 13.28
CA LYS A 438 -13.49 -0.71 14.22
C LYS A 438 -13.43 0.80 14.38
N LYS A 439 -14.09 1.56 13.50
CA LYS A 439 -14.00 3.03 13.46
C LYS A 439 -12.56 3.52 13.44
N ALA A 440 -11.65 2.67 12.96
CA ALA A 440 -10.22 2.98 12.83
C ALA A 440 -9.97 3.82 11.58
N VAL A 441 -8.96 4.68 11.63
CA VAL A 441 -8.48 5.37 10.44
C VAL A 441 -7.72 4.37 9.58
N THR A 442 -8.24 4.11 8.39
CA THR A 442 -7.65 3.18 7.41
C THR A 442 -6.84 3.93 6.37
N LEU A 443 -5.69 3.38 6.01
CA LEU A 443 -4.83 3.85 4.94
C LEU A 443 -4.61 2.69 3.98
N SER A 444 -4.82 2.92 2.69
CA SER A 444 -4.58 1.94 1.62
C SER A 444 -3.49 2.42 0.69
N ILE A 445 -2.63 1.49 0.29
CA ILE A 445 -1.50 1.75 -0.60
C ILE A 445 -1.57 0.78 -1.77
N GLY A 446 -1.38 1.29 -2.98
CA GLY A 446 -1.34 0.47 -4.19
C GLY A 446 -0.63 1.19 -5.33
N ASP A 447 -0.23 0.45 -6.35
CA ASP A 447 0.49 0.94 -7.52
C ASP A 447 -0.25 0.67 -8.83
N GLY A 448 -1.18 -0.29 -8.85
CA GLY A 448 -1.88 -0.76 -10.04
C GLY A 448 -3.35 -0.35 -10.14
N ALA A 449 -3.94 -0.63 -11.29
CA ALA A 449 -5.37 -0.45 -11.55
C ALA A 449 -6.25 -1.31 -10.62
N ASN A 450 -5.73 -2.46 -10.18
CA ASN A 450 -6.41 -3.40 -9.29
C ASN A 450 -6.61 -2.83 -7.87
N ASP A 451 -5.86 -1.80 -7.49
CA ASP A 451 -5.89 -1.19 -6.16
C ASP A 451 -6.78 0.05 -6.06
N VAL A 452 -7.24 0.57 -7.19
CA VAL A 452 -8.06 1.79 -7.25
C VAL A 452 -9.30 1.71 -6.35
N SER A 453 -10.00 0.58 -6.35
CA SER A 453 -11.18 0.38 -5.51
C SER A 453 -10.85 0.41 -4.03
N MET A 454 -9.77 -0.24 -3.63
CA MET A 454 -9.25 -0.27 -2.26
C MET A 454 -8.79 1.13 -1.80
N ILE A 455 -8.03 1.84 -2.64
CA ILE A 455 -7.54 3.20 -2.39
C ILE A 455 -8.71 4.16 -2.13
N LYS A 456 -9.76 4.10 -2.95
CA LYS A 456 -10.95 4.95 -2.79
C LYS A 456 -11.80 4.60 -1.57
N THR A 457 -11.79 3.36 -1.13
CA THR A 457 -12.58 2.91 0.03
C THR A 457 -11.96 3.33 1.35
N ALA A 458 -10.64 3.44 1.43
CA ALA A 458 -9.94 3.86 2.63
C ALA A 458 -10.24 5.32 3.04
N HIS A 459 -9.85 5.70 4.25
CA HIS A 459 -9.88 7.12 4.67
C HIS A 459 -8.76 7.92 4.03
N ILE A 460 -7.62 7.27 3.79
CA ILE A 460 -6.44 7.86 3.14
C ILE A 460 -5.96 6.86 2.09
N GLY A 461 -5.87 7.32 0.85
CA GLY A 461 -5.35 6.57 -0.27
C GLY A 461 -3.95 7.04 -0.66
N ILE A 462 -3.01 6.11 -0.85
CA ILE A 462 -1.66 6.41 -1.33
C ILE A 462 -1.41 5.62 -2.61
N GLY A 463 -1.05 6.33 -3.67
CA GLY A 463 -0.62 5.75 -4.94
C GLY A 463 0.91 5.72 -5.03
N ILE A 464 1.47 4.56 -5.39
CA ILE A 464 2.88 4.46 -5.74
C ILE A 464 3.00 4.71 -7.24
N SER A 465 3.85 5.67 -7.62
CA SER A 465 4.13 5.94 -9.03
C SER A 465 5.05 4.85 -9.56
N GLY A 466 4.48 3.86 -10.20
CA GLY A 466 5.17 2.70 -10.76
C GLY A 466 5.08 2.63 -12.29
N GLN A 467 5.55 1.53 -12.85
CA GLN A 467 5.48 1.24 -14.29
C GLN A 467 4.09 0.72 -14.72
N GLU A 468 3.27 0.27 -13.78
CA GLU A 468 1.93 -0.30 -14.04
C GLU A 468 0.86 0.74 -14.43
N GLY A 469 1.19 2.01 -14.42
CA GLY A 469 0.31 3.09 -14.87
C GLY A 469 0.01 4.14 -13.80
N MET A 470 -0.73 5.18 -14.19
CA MET A 470 -1.05 6.33 -13.34
C MET A 470 -2.39 6.19 -12.60
N GLN A 471 -3.10 5.06 -12.74
CA GLN A 471 -4.47 4.93 -12.25
C GLN A 471 -4.57 4.98 -10.73
N ALA A 472 -3.68 4.28 -10.02
CA ALA A 472 -3.60 4.33 -8.57
C ALA A 472 -3.24 5.73 -8.07
N VAL A 473 -2.28 6.39 -8.72
CA VAL A 473 -1.85 7.76 -8.41
C VAL A 473 -2.97 8.77 -8.60
N LEU A 474 -3.72 8.67 -9.70
CA LEU A 474 -4.86 9.57 -9.99
C LEU A 474 -6.05 9.38 -9.03
N ALA A 475 -6.16 8.21 -8.41
CA ALA A 475 -7.23 7.87 -7.49
C ALA A 475 -6.87 8.14 -6.02
N SER A 476 -5.62 8.48 -5.71
CA SER A 476 -5.08 8.62 -4.37
C SER A 476 -5.07 10.06 -3.84
N ASP A 477 -5.00 10.20 -2.51
CA ASP A 477 -4.84 11.47 -1.82
C ASP A 477 -3.37 11.93 -1.81
N TYR A 478 -2.45 10.97 -1.74
CA TYR A 478 -1.00 11.18 -1.78
C TYR A 478 -0.36 10.26 -2.81
N SER A 479 0.69 10.73 -3.46
CA SER A 479 1.50 9.90 -4.34
C SER A 479 2.96 9.92 -3.90
N ILE A 480 3.57 8.73 -3.93
CA ILE A 480 4.99 8.53 -3.60
C ILE A 480 5.64 7.71 -4.72
N SER A 481 6.92 7.92 -4.97
CA SER A 481 7.63 7.18 -6.01
C SER A 481 8.15 5.81 -5.55
N GLN A 482 8.37 5.62 -4.25
CA GLN A 482 8.85 4.37 -3.68
C GLN A 482 8.19 4.13 -2.32
N PHE A 483 7.99 2.85 -1.98
CA PHE A 483 7.35 2.45 -0.72
C PHE A 483 8.09 2.98 0.52
N ARG A 484 9.42 3.04 0.50
CA ARG A 484 10.22 3.54 1.63
C ARG A 484 9.89 4.97 2.06
N PHE A 485 9.34 5.79 1.17
CA PHE A 485 8.94 7.15 1.52
C PHE A 485 7.71 7.22 2.42
N LEU A 486 6.97 6.11 2.52
CA LEU A 486 5.85 5.97 3.45
C LEU A 486 6.29 6.18 4.91
N GLU A 487 7.44 5.63 5.29
CA GLU A 487 8.01 5.81 6.61
C GLU A 487 8.14 7.30 6.95
N ARG A 488 8.74 8.07 6.04
CA ARG A 488 8.92 9.51 6.25
C ARG A 488 7.59 10.26 6.23
N LEU A 489 6.66 9.87 5.35
CA LEU A 489 5.33 10.46 5.28
C LEU A 489 4.56 10.28 6.60
N LEU A 490 4.57 9.09 7.19
CA LEU A 490 3.84 8.81 8.43
C LEU A 490 4.59 9.28 9.67
N LEU A 491 5.84 8.82 9.86
CA LEU A 491 6.57 8.99 11.13
C LEU A 491 7.17 10.39 11.31
N VAL A 492 7.37 11.13 10.22
CA VAL A 492 7.88 12.51 10.28
C VAL A 492 6.76 13.50 10.00
N HIS A 493 6.28 13.56 8.76
CA HIS A 493 5.30 14.58 8.34
C HIS A 493 3.96 14.40 9.02
N GLY A 494 3.43 13.18 9.08
CA GLY A 494 2.16 12.88 9.73
C GLY A 494 2.21 13.17 11.23
N ARG A 495 3.28 12.74 11.90
CA ARG A 495 3.49 12.97 13.32
C ARG A 495 3.62 14.47 13.65
N TRP A 496 4.41 15.22 12.90
CA TRP A 496 4.56 16.66 13.10
C TRP A 496 3.25 17.41 12.84
N SER A 497 2.52 17.04 11.79
CA SER A 497 1.23 17.66 11.47
C SER A 497 0.23 17.46 12.59
N TYR A 498 0.13 16.23 13.13
CA TYR A 498 -0.74 15.94 14.27
C TYR A 498 -0.35 16.76 15.51
N TYR A 499 0.93 16.78 15.85
CA TYR A 499 1.46 17.54 16.99
C TYR A 499 1.16 19.05 16.90
N ARG A 500 1.44 19.65 15.75
CA ARG A 500 1.15 21.06 15.49
C ARG A 500 -0.35 21.36 15.52
N MET A 501 -1.16 20.46 14.93
CA MET A 501 -2.61 20.61 14.92
C MET A 501 -3.18 20.56 16.35
N CYS A 502 -2.72 19.64 17.18
CA CYS A 502 -3.14 19.55 18.58
C CYS A 502 -2.78 20.82 19.37
N LYS A 503 -1.56 21.34 19.22
CA LYS A 503 -1.17 22.63 19.83
C LYS A 503 -2.00 23.79 19.32
N PHE A 504 -2.23 23.83 18.00
CA PHE A 504 -3.07 24.85 17.39
C PHE A 504 -4.48 24.83 17.96
N LEU A 505 -5.13 23.67 18.06
CA LEU A 505 -6.47 23.55 18.61
C LEU A 505 -6.55 23.99 20.08
N ARG A 506 -5.57 23.61 20.90
CA ARG A 506 -5.49 24.04 22.29
C ARG A 506 -5.39 25.57 22.40
N TYR A 507 -4.52 26.19 21.61
CA TYR A 507 -4.38 27.64 21.56
C TYR A 507 -5.63 28.33 21.00
N PHE A 508 -6.24 27.77 19.96
CA PHE A 508 -7.44 28.29 19.33
C PHE A 508 -8.61 28.38 20.31
N PHE A 509 -8.89 27.31 21.02
CA PHE A 509 -9.95 27.32 22.02
C PHE A 509 -9.62 28.24 23.19
N TYR A 510 -8.41 28.17 23.73
CA TYR A 510 -7.95 29.05 24.79
C TYR A 510 -8.17 30.56 24.46
N LYS A 511 -7.65 31.01 23.33
CA LYS A 511 -7.71 32.42 22.97
C LYS A 511 -9.15 32.91 22.75
N ASN A 512 -9.99 32.09 22.14
CA ASN A 512 -11.37 32.47 21.86
C ASN A 512 -12.20 32.50 23.15
N PHE A 513 -12.05 31.55 24.05
CA PHE A 513 -12.69 31.60 25.35
C PHE A 513 -12.20 32.78 26.18
N ALA A 514 -10.91 33.05 26.24
CA ALA A 514 -10.36 34.20 26.96
C ALA A 514 -10.94 35.50 26.46
N PHE A 515 -11.07 35.68 25.16
CA PHE A 515 -11.61 36.91 24.58
C PHE A 515 -13.13 37.04 24.75
N THR A 516 -13.87 35.97 24.40
CA THR A 516 -15.35 36.04 24.42
C THR A 516 -15.89 36.18 25.84
N LEU A 517 -15.30 35.50 26.82
CA LEU A 517 -15.76 35.57 28.19
C LEU A 517 -15.51 36.93 28.86
N CYS A 518 -14.57 37.74 28.38
CA CYS A 518 -14.46 39.14 28.85
C CYS A 518 -15.73 39.93 28.57
N HIS A 519 -16.38 39.71 27.42
CA HIS A 519 -17.66 40.37 27.12
C HIS A 519 -18.79 39.82 28.03
N LEU A 520 -18.75 38.56 28.42
CA LEU A 520 -19.71 37.98 29.36
C LEU A 520 -19.62 38.69 30.74
N TRP A 521 -18.39 38.85 31.26
CA TRP A 521 -18.19 39.56 32.52
C TRP A 521 -18.66 41.01 32.42
N TYR A 522 -18.37 41.70 31.33
CA TYR A 522 -18.81 43.08 31.10
C TYR A 522 -20.34 43.19 31.04
N ALA A 523 -21.05 42.18 30.53
CA ALA A 523 -22.51 42.21 30.44
C ALA A 523 -23.20 42.43 31.80
N PHE A 524 -22.63 41.92 32.90
CA PHE A 524 -23.15 42.15 34.23
C PHE A 524 -23.00 43.61 34.70
N PHE A 525 -22.04 44.34 34.18
CA PHE A 525 -21.78 45.73 34.52
C PHE A 525 -22.49 46.73 33.60
N CYS A 526 -22.76 46.35 32.36
CA CYS A 526 -23.50 47.21 31.42
C CYS A 526 -25.02 46.92 31.41
N GLY A 527 -25.54 46.11 32.35
CA GLY A 527 -26.97 45.83 32.45
C GLY A 527 -27.52 45.05 31.25
N PHE A 528 -26.70 44.22 30.59
CA PHE A 528 -27.05 43.45 29.40
C PHE A 528 -27.51 44.32 28.21
N SER A 529 -26.97 45.53 28.09
CA SER A 529 -27.31 46.50 27.04
C SER A 529 -26.79 46.13 25.65
N ALA A 530 -26.14 44.96 25.49
CA ALA A 530 -25.50 44.52 24.27
C ALA A 530 -24.35 45.42 23.75
N THR A 531 -23.85 46.34 24.59
CA THR A 531 -22.65 47.12 24.26
C THR A 531 -21.41 46.27 24.32
N THR A 532 -20.48 46.44 23.39
CA THR A 532 -19.21 45.72 23.33
C THR A 532 -18.20 46.33 24.31
N LEU A 533 -17.40 45.48 24.97
CA LEU A 533 -16.30 45.90 25.84
C LEU A 533 -15.16 46.53 25.01
N PHE A 534 -14.92 45.99 23.85
CA PHE A 534 -13.86 46.45 22.93
C PHE A 534 -14.46 47.17 21.74
N GLU A 535 -13.75 48.17 21.22
CA GLU A 535 -14.12 48.84 19.97
C GLU A 535 -14.14 47.86 18.80
N ASP A 536 -15.11 47.98 17.89
CA ASP A 536 -15.34 47.07 16.76
C ASP A 536 -14.11 46.85 15.89
N ARG A 537 -13.25 47.87 15.73
CA ARG A 537 -11.99 47.76 14.99
C ARG A 537 -11.02 46.78 15.64
N PHE A 538 -10.90 46.75 16.96
CA PHE A 538 -10.06 45.82 17.69
C PHE A 538 -10.62 44.41 17.64
N ILE A 539 -11.94 44.24 17.70
CA ILE A 539 -12.61 42.96 17.54
C ILE A 539 -12.31 42.37 16.16
N ALA A 540 -12.43 43.20 15.10
CA ALA A 540 -12.18 42.79 13.73
C ALA A 540 -10.73 42.33 13.49
N VAL A 541 -9.75 43.02 14.05
CA VAL A 541 -8.33 42.72 13.87
C VAL A 541 -7.78 41.70 14.87
N TYR A 542 -8.55 41.31 15.90
CA TYR A 542 -8.10 40.40 16.95
C TYR A 542 -7.59 39.08 16.40
N ASN A 543 -8.37 38.46 15.54
CA ASN A 543 -7.99 37.19 14.92
C ASN A 543 -6.94 37.34 13.82
N LEU A 544 -6.89 38.48 13.15
CA LEU A 544 -6.02 38.72 12.00
C LEU A 544 -4.60 39.14 12.41
N PHE A 545 -4.48 40.06 13.37
CA PHE A 545 -3.18 40.61 13.77
C PHE A 545 -2.72 40.16 15.15
N TYR A 546 -3.58 40.24 16.17
CA TYR A 546 -3.12 40.02 17.54
C TYR A 546 -2.90 38.57 17.91
N THR A 547 -3.65 37.64 17.31
CA THR A 547 -3.61 36.22 17.67
C THR A 547 -3.21 35.29 16.54
N SER A 548 -2.97 35.79 15.32
CA SER A 548 -2.48 34.97 14.18
C SER A 548 -0.99 34.69 14.25
N GLN A 549 -0.18 35.66 14.74
CA GLN A 549 1.27 35.51 14.75
C GLN A 549 1.78 34.27 15.52
N PRO A 550 1.26 33.96 16.73
CA PRO A 550 1.63 32.72 17.41
C PRO A 550 1.28 31.46 16.61
N VAL A 551 0.17 31.49 15.84
CA VAL A 551 -0.22 30.35 14.98
C VAL A 551 0.77 30.18 13.83
N LEU A 552 1.16 31.29 13.17
CA LEU A 552 2.16 31.26 12.11
C LEU A 552 3.52 30.76 12.64
N ALA A 553 3.96 31.30 13.78
CA ALA A 553 5.20 30.87 14.42
C ALA A 553 5.18 29.37 14.77
N LEU A 554 4.07 28.88 15.31
CA LEU A 554 3.87 27.47 15.62
C LEU A 554 3.90 26.61 14.35
N GLY A 555 3.26 27.06 13.26
CA GLY A 555 3.24 26.34 11.99
C GLY A 555 4.61 26.24 11.33
N ILE A 556 5.45 27.29 11.46
CA ILE A 556 6.75 27.37 10.78
C ILE A 556 7.87 26.78 11.64
N PHE A 557 7.95 27.15 12.91
CA PHE A 557 9.13 26.90 13.75
C PHE A 557 8.94 25.79 14.78
N ASP A 558 7.69 25.42 15.11
CA ASP A 558 7.46 24.46 16.19
C ASP A 558 7.76 23.03 15.73
N GLN A 559 8.77 22.45 16.34
CA GLN A 559 9.24 21.11 16.09
C GLN A 559 9.74 20.53 17.41
N ASP A 560 9.13 19.42 17.85
CA ASP A 560 9.52 18.78 19.11
C ASP A 560 10.76 17.89 18.96
N VAL A 561 10.83 17.13 17.87
CA VAL A 561 11.92 16.18 17.58
C VAL A 561 12.33 16.32 16.12
N ASN A 562 13.64 16.23 15.87
CA ASN A 562 14.22 16.24 14.53
C ASN A 562 13.73 15.03 13.71
N ASP A 563 13.70 15.18 12.37
CA ASP A 563 13.30 14.14 11.41
C ASP A 563 14.07 12.83 11.59
N LYS A 564 15.39 12.89 11.74
CA LYS A 564 16.25 11.70 11.95
C LYS A 564 15.90 10.94 13.23
N LEU A 565 15.58 11.66 14.30
CA LEU A 565 15.19 11.04 15.57
C LEU A 565 13.77 10.51 15.52
N SER A 566 12.85 11.15 14.79
CA SER A 566 11.50 10.65 14.58
C SER A 566 11.49 9.29 13.89
N VAL A 567 12.34 9.09 12.88
CA VAL A 567 12.49 7.80 12.19
C VAL A 567 13.21 6.79 13.09
N LYS A 568 14.28 7.21 13.79
CA LYS A 568 15.04 6.31 14.67
C LYS A 568 14.23 5.78 15.86
N PHE A 569 13.23 6.53 16.33
CA PHE A 569 12.36 6.17 17.43
C PHE A 569 10.87 6.12 17.02
N PRO A 570 10.45 5.09 16.25
CA PRO A 570 9.07 5.00 15.73
C PRO A 570 7.99 5.05 16.81
N LYS A 571 8.29 4.58 18.02
CA LYS A 571 7.37 4.63 19.20
C LYS A 571 6.91 6.05 19.57
N LEU A 572 7.59 7.10 19.09
CA LEU A 572 7.12 8.48 19.22
C LEU A 572 5.80 8.76 18.47
N TYR A 573 5.36 7.83 17.63
CA TYR A 573 4.06 7.89 16.93
C TYR A 573 2.88 7.50 17.83
N THR A 574 3.10 6.73 18.90
CA THR A 574 2.06 6.22 19.81
C THR A 574 1.10 7.28 20.37
N PRO A 575 1.53 8.51 20.76
CA PRO A 575 0.62 9.55 21.22
C PRO A 575 -0.46 9.95 20.19
N GLY A 576 -0.17 9.78 18.89
CA GLY A 576 -1.15 9.99 17.83
C GLY A 576 -2.21 8.89 17.79
N LEU A 577 -1.81 7.62 17.97
CA LEU A 577 -2.73 6.49 17.99
C LEU A 577 -3.69 6.53 19.19
N THR A 578 -3.20 6.96 20.34
CA THR A 578 -3.99 7.05 21.59
C THR A 578 -4.75 8.37 21.74
N SER A 579 -4.65 9.29 20.78
CA SER A 579 -5.24 10.64 20.84
C SER A 579 -4.86 11.40 22.11
N SER A 580 -3.67 11.14 22.68
CA SER A 580 -3.27 11.67 23.99
C SER A 580 -2.97 13.17 23.97
N LEU A 581 -2.60 13.75 22.81
CA LEU A 581 -2.22 15.17 22.68
C LEU A 581 -3.44 16.11 22.59
N PHE A 582 -4.58 15.60 22.10
CA PHE A 582 -5.82 16.36 22.06
C PHE A 582 -7.02 15.43 22.26
N ASN A 583 -7.65 15.54 23.42
CA ASN A 583 -8.81 14.76 23.82
C ASN A 583 -9.81 15.67 24.58
N LYS A 584 -10.92 15.11 25.06
CA LYS A 584 -11.92 15.87 25.83
C LYS A 584 -11.32 16.59 27.05
N GLN A 585 -10.37 15.97 27.74
CA GLN A 585 -9.72 16.55 28.92
C GLN A 585 -8.86 17.76 28.54
N GLU A 586 -8.07 17.67 27.44
CA GLU A 586 -7.25 18.78 26.96
C GLU A 586 -8.10 19.93 26.42
N PHE A 587 -9.24 19.63 25.79
CA PHE A 587 -10.21 20.65 25.41
C PHE A 587 -10.75 21.40 26.63
N PHE A 588 -11.25 20.68 27.65
CA PHE A 588 -11.76 21.32 28.87
C PHE A 588 -10.66 22.08 29.64
N ARG A 589 -9.43 21.55 29.67
CA ARG A 589 -8.29 22.26 30.27
C ARG A 589 -8.03 23.58 29.56
N SER A 590 -8.05 23.60 28.23
CA SER A 590 -7.85 24.83 27.42
C SER A 590 -9.00 25.82 27.61
N ALA A 591 -10.24 25.35 27.69
CA ALA A 591 -11.41 26.15 27.96
C ALA A 591 -11.37 26.77 29.38
N LEU A 592 -11.03 25.96 30.39
CA LEU A 592 -10.89 26.42 31.79
C LEU A 592 -9.75 27.45 31.91
N GLN A 593 -8.63 27.23 31.23
CA GLN A 593 -7.54 28.19 31.20
C GLN A 593 -7.97 29.52 30.57
N GLY A 594 -8.75 29.45 29.49
CA GLY A 594 -9.37 30.64 28.86
C GLY A 594 -10.33 31.36 29.82
N PHE A 595 -11.17 30.62 30.55
CA PHE A 595 -12.07 31.15 31.56
C PHE A 595 -11.31 31.88 32.68
N VAL A 596 -10.32 31.23 33.29
CA VAL A 596 -9.51 31.86 34.35
C VAL A 596 -8.79 33.12 33.84
N THR A 597 -8.20 33.01 32.63
CA THR A 597 -7.52 34.17 32.03
C THR A 597 -8.48 35.35 31.79
N SER A 598 -9.70 35.08 31.31
CA SER A 598 -10.72 36.14 31.10
C SER A 598 -11.13 36.81 32.42
N CYS A 599 -11.28 36.02 33.51
CA CYS A 599 -11.55 36.59 34.84
C CYS A 599 -10.42 37.50 35.28
N VAL A 600 -9.18 37.02 35.22
CA VAL A 600 -8.00 37.81 35.62
C VAL A 600 -7.90 39.10 34.80
N LEU A 601 -8.00 39.00 33.49
CA LEU A 601 -7.89 40.16 32.60
C LEU A 601 -9.01 41.20 32.88
N PHE A 602 -10.24 40.75 33.05
CA PHE A 602 -11.35 41.66 33.29
C PHE A 602 -11.28 42.30 34.68
N PHE A 603 -11.24 41.49 35.75
CA PHE A 603 -11.34 42.02 37.10
C PHE A 603 -10.11 42.79 37.59
N MET A 604 -8.90 42.41 37.14
CA MET A 604 -7.69 43.19 37.46
C MET A 604 -7.71 44.58 36.82
N ASN A 605 -8.18 44.71 35.59
CA ASN A 605 -8.30 46.01 34.94
C ASN A 605 -9.43 46.82 35.53
N TYR A 606 -10.58 46.23 35.83
CA TYR A 606 -11.70 46.87 36.49
C TYR A 606 -11.29 47.45 37.86
N GLY A 607 -10.62 46.65 38.71
CA GLY A 607 -10.17 47.09 40.02
C GLY A 607 -9.08 48.17 39.98
N LYS A 608 -8.27 48.22 38.92
CA LYS A 608 -7.33 49.34 38.70
C LYS A 608 -8.04 50.64 38.29
N LEU A 609 -9.03 50.54 37.44
CA LEU A 609 -9.83 51.69 37.01
C LEU A 609 -10.62 52.28 38.17
N GLU A 610 -11.25 51.47 39.01
CA GLU A 610 -11.99 51.90 40.19
C GLU A 610 -11.09 52.62 41.19
N LYS A 611 -9.91 52.06 41.51
CA LYS A 611 -8.95 52.75 42.40
C LYS A 611 -8.39 54.02 41.80
N GLY A 612 -8.12 54.07 40.49
CA GLY A 612 -7.70 55.26 39.78
C GLY A 612 -8.76 56.37 39.79
N PHE A 613 -10.04 56.00 39.62
CA PHE A 613 -11.17 56.94 39.67
C PHE A 613 -11.35 57.50 41.06
N HIS A 614 -11.32 56.72 42.13
CA HIS A 614 -11.33 57.17 43.50
C HIS A 614 -10.15 58.07 43.85
N THR A 615 -8.96 57.78 43.29
CA THR A 615 -7.80 58.64 43.50
C THR A 615 -7.98 60.03 42.81
N ILE A 616 -8.55 60.01 41.59
CA ILE A 616 -8.83 61.26 40.84
C ILE A 616 -9.94 62.06 41.52
N VAL A 617 -11.01 61.42 41.96
CA VAL A 617 -12.10 62.09 42.69
C VAL A 617 -11.59 62.74 44.00
N ASN A 618 -10.78 61.98 44.77
CA ASN A 618 -10.17 62.54 46.00
C ASN A 618 -9.15 63.64 45.77
N ILE A 619 -8.61 63.79 44.56
CA ILE A 619 -7.74 64.90 44.17
C ILE A 619 -8.57 66.10 43.73
N ILE A 620 -9.79 65.93 43.21
CA ILE A 620 -10.69 67.00 42.78
C ILE A 620 -11.48 67.58 43.95
N ASP A 621 -11.71 66.81 45.02
CA ASP A 621 -12.37 67.22 46.26
C ASP A 621 -11.39 67.89 47.25
N LEU A 622 -10.12 68.03 46.94
CA LEU A 622 -9.11 68.83 47.61
C LEU A 622 -8.85 70.12 46.87
#